data_3a35430950d4c76113dbf0a0878e9c37
#
_entry.id   3a35430950d4c76113dbf0a0878e9c37
#
_cell.length_a   1.000
_cell.length_b   1.000
_cell.length_c   1.000
_cell.angle_alpha   90.00
_cell.angle_beta   90.00
_cell.angle_gamma   90.00
#
_symmetry.space_group_name_H-M   'P 1'
#
loop_
_entity.id
_entity.type
_entity.pdbx_description
1 polymer ?
#
loop_
_entity_poly.entity_id
_entity_poly.type
_entity_poly.pdbx_seq_one_letter_code
_entity_poly.pdbx_strand_id
1 'polypeptide(L)'
;MKYDISYMTTEAVSLLKSLISIPSISREETQAADFLQNYIEMAGMQTGRKGNNVWCLSPMFDLKKPTILLNSHIDTVKPVNGWRKDPFTPREENGKLYGLGSNDASASVVSLLQVFLQLCRTSQKYNLIYLASCEEEVSGKDGIESVLPGLPPVSFAIVGEPTEMQPAIAEKGLMVLDVTATGKAGHAARNEGDNAIYKVLDDIAWFRDYRFEKESPLLGPVKMSVTVINAGTQHNVIPDKCSFVVDIRSNELYSNEELFVEIKKHISCDAKARSYRLNSSQIDEKHPFVQKAVKLGRVPFGSPTLSDQALMSFPSVKIGPGRSSRSHTAEEYIMLKEIEEAVGIYLELLDGLLI
;
A
#
# COMPACT_ATOMS: atom_id res chain seq x y z
N MET A 1 6.54 -26.62 -20.99
CA MET A 1 5.63 -25.78 -20.21
C MET A 1 4.88 -24.86 -21.15
N LYS A 2 3.64 -24.41 -20.84
CA LYS A 2 2.83 -23.54 -21.70
C LYS A 2 3.47 -22.17 -21.92
N TYR A 3 4.28 -21.71 -20.96
CA TYR A 3 4.92 -20.39 -20.94
C TYR A 3 6.42 -20.52 -20.76
N ASP A 4 7.19 -19.64 -21.39
CA ASP A 4 8.63 -19.51 -21.16
C ASP A 4 8.90 -18.57 -19.97
N ILE A 5 8.81 -19.15 -18.76
CA ILE A 5 9.02 -18.41 -17.51
C ILE A 5 10.45 -17.85 -17.43
N SER A 6 11.46 -18.57 -17.93
CA SER A 6 12.84 -18.14 -17.91
C SER A 6 13.04 -16.85 -18.73
N TYR A 7 12.47 -16.79 -19.94
CA TYR A 7 12.49 -15.57 -20.76
C TYR A 7 11.77 -14.41 -20.05
N MET A 8 10.55 -14.64 -19.54
CA MET A 8 9.77 -13.61 -18.83
C MET A 8 10.50 -13.08 -17.59
N THR A 9 11.19 -13.97 -16.87
CA THR A 9 12.01 -13.58 -15.70
C THR A 9 13.19 -12.72 -16.13
N THR A 10 13.88 -13.08 -17.22
CA THR A 10 15.00 -12.30 -17.76
C THR A 10 14.56 -10.89 -18.13
N GLU A 11 13.42 -10.75 -18.82
CA GLU A 11 12.82 -9.46 -19.17
C GLU A 11 12.42 -8.67 -17.91
N ALA A 12 11.78 -9.32 -16.92
CA ALA A 12 11.42 -8.69 -15.65
C ALA A 12 12.64 -8.16 -14.91
N VAL A 13 13.70 -8.94 -14.80
CA VAL A 13 14.95 -8.56 -14.11
C VAL A 13 15.66 -7.41 -14.85
N SER A 14 15.68 -7.45 -16.19
CA SER A 14 16.25 -6.37 -17.00
C SER A 14 15.50 -5.05 -16.80
N LEU A 15 14.17 -5.10 -16.83
CA LEU A 15 13.32 -3.94 -16.58
C LEU A 15 13.49 -3.41 -15.16
N LEU A 16 13.56 -4.30 -14.16
CA LEU A 16 13.77 -3.93 -12.76
C LEU A 16 15.10 -3.20 -12.55
N LYS A 17 16.19 -3.68 -13.17
CA LYS A 17 17.48 -2.98 -13.13
C LYS A 17 17.38 -1.56 -13.69
N SER A 18 16.64 -1.39 -14.78
CA SER A 18 16.42 -0.07 -15.38
C SER A 18 15.61 0.85 -14.46
N LEU A 19 14.54 0.35 -13.85
CA LEU A 19 13.72 1.11 -12.90
C LEU A 19 14.53 1.53 -11.66
N ILE A 20 15.32 0.63 -11.06
CA ILE A 20 16.21 0.97 -9.93
C ILE A 20 17.16 2.10 -10.30
N SER A 21 17.64 2.15 -11.55
CA SER A 21 18.57 3.20 -12.00
C SER A 21 17.94 4.58 -12.18
N ILE A 22 16.63 4.66 -12.07
CA ILE A 22 15.85 5.90 -12.21
C ILE A 22 15.27 6.26 -10.83
N PRO A 23 15.79 7.28 -10.12
CA PRO A 23 15.21 7.72 -8.87
C PRO A 23 13.72 8.03 -9.04
N SER A 24 12.88 7.41 -8.19
CA SER A 24 11.42 7.53 -8.24
C SER A 24 10.83 7.78 -6.85
N ILE A 25 11.44 8.68 -6.10
CA ILE A 25 10.90 9.07 -4.78
C ILE A 25 9.48 9.61 -4.96
N SER A 26 8.57 9.27 -4.04
CA SER A 26 7.17 9.70 -4.10
C SER A 26 7.03 11.19 -4.45
N ARG A 27 6.24 11.49 -5.48
CA ARG A 27 6.02 12.79 -6.15
C ARG A 27 7.14 13.23 -7.11
N GLU A 28 8.18 12.42 -7.29
CA GLU A 28 9.30 12.69 -8.20
C GLU A 28 9.46 11.58 -9.27
N GLU A 29 8.40 10.78 -9.53
CA GLU A 29 8.42 9.55 -10.33
C GLU A 29 8.39 9.80 -11.85
N THR A 30 8.39 11.04 -12.32
CA THR A 30 8.13 11.37 -13.73
C THR A 30 9.02 10.58 -14.70
N GLN A 31 10.32 10.48 -14.42
CA GLN A 31 11.26 9.76 -15.30
C GLN A 31 11.00 8.25 -15.32
N ALA A 32 10.67 7.67 -14.16
CA ALA A 32 10.35 6.23 -14.07
C ALA A 32 9.05 5.92 -14.81
N ALA A 33 8.04 6.79 -14.66
CA ALA A 33 6.78 6.65 -15.35
C ALA A 33 6.92 6.84 -16.88
N ASP A 34 7.71 7.81 -17.35
CA ASP A 34 8.01 8.00 -18.77
C ASP A 34 8.74 6.78 -19.35
N PHE A 35 9.72 6.26 -18.64
CA PHE A 35 10.46 5.07 -19.04
C PHE A 35 9.54 3.85 -19.13
N LEU A 36 8.71 3.61 -18.11
CA LEU A 36 7.78 2.47 -18.08
C LEU A 36 6.72 2.58 -19.18
N GLN A 37 6.18 3.79 -19.41
CA GLN A 37 5.24 4.05 -20.48
C GLN A 37 5.84 3.67 -21.85
N ASN A 38 7.04 4.17 -22.15
CA ASN A 38 7.75 3.85 -23.38
C ASN A 38 8.01 2.33 -23.53
N TYR A 39 8.40 1.65 -22.45
CA TYR A 39 8.60 0.20 -22.45
C TYR A 39 7.32 -0.55 -22.83
N ILE A 40 6.18 -0.18 -22.25
CA ILE A 40 4.87 -0.77 -22.53
C ILE A 40 4.44 -0.51 -23.98
N GLU A 41 4.67 0.70 -24.50
CA GLU A 41 4.35 1.07 -25.88
C GLU A 41 5.23 0.32 -26.90
N MET A 42 6.52 0.14 -26.59
CA MET A 42 7.44 -0.69 -27.40
C MET A 42 7.03 -2.18 -27.42
N ALA A 43 6.37 -2.66 -26.37
CA ALA A 43 5.77 -3.99 -26.34
C ALA A 43 4.45 -4.09 -27.16
N GLY A 44 4.03 -3.02 -27.82
CA GLY A 44 2.86 -2.96 -28.70
C GLY A 44 1.53 -2.66 -27.99
N MET A 45 1.57 -2.19 -26.74
CA MET A 45 0.37 -1.85 -25.99
C MET A 45 0.08 -0.35 -26.06
N GLN A 46 -1.20 0.02 -26.10
CA GLN A 46 -1.62 1.41 -25.94
C GLN A 46 -1.68 1.75 -24.45
N THR A 47 -1.07 2.86 -24.07
CA THR A 47 -1.03 3.32 -22.69
C THR A 47 -1.99 4.48 -22.45
N GLY A 48 -2.48 4.57 -21.22
CA GLY A 48 -3.06 5.78 -20.65
C GLY A 48 -2.11 6.37 -19.59
N ARG A 49 -2.17 7.67 -19.38
CA ARG A 49 -1.35 8.38 -18.41
C ARG A 49 -2.17 9.41 -17.63
N LYS A 50 -1.98 9.48 -16.32
CA LYS A 50 -2.46 10.59 -15.49
C LYS A 50 -1.45 10.89 -14.39
N GLY A 51 -0.83 12.07 -14.46
CA GLY A 51 0.34 12.37 -13.63
C GLY A 51 1.44 11.35 -13.87
N ASN A 52 1.90 10.68 -12.84
CA ASN A 52 2.90 9.63 -12.92
C ASN A 52 2.31 8.21 -12.90
N ASN A 53 0.98 8.08 -12.89
CA ASN A 53 0.32 6.77 -13.07
C ASN A 53 0.30 6.39 -14.55
N VAL A 54 0.68 5.16 -14.86
CA VAL A 54 0.69 4.60 -16.21
C VAL A 54 -0.13 3.32 -16.24
N TRP A 55 -1.07 3.20 -17.20
CA TRP A 55 -1.87 1.98 -17.33
C TRP A 55 -2.03 1.56 -18.79
N CYS A 56 -2.41 0.31 -18.97
CA CYS A 56 -2.83 -0.21 -20.25
C CYS A 56 -3.93 -1.28 -20.08
N LEU A 57 -4.75 -1.44 -21.10
CA LEU A 57 -5.85 -2.39 -21.14
C LEU A 57 -5.47 -3.57 -22.05
N SER A 58 -5.99 -4.75 -21.73
CA SER A 58 -5.85 -5.90 -22.62
C SER A 58 -6.46 -5.62 -24.00
N PRO A 59 -5.86 -6.08 -25.10
CA PRO A 59 -6.46 -5.99 -26.43
C PRO A 59 -7.86 -6.64 -26.45
N MET A 60 -8.75 -6.13 -27.30
CA MET A 60 -10.13 -6.62 -27.42
C MET A 60 -10.90 -6.60 -26.09
N PHE A 61 -10.78 -5.49 -25.36
CA PHE A 61 -11.50 -5.25 -24.12
C PHE A 61 -13.02 -5.37 -24.36
N ASP A 62 -13.70 -6.22 -23.58
CA ASP A 62 -15.13 -6.49 -23.72
C ASP A 62 -15.87 -6.14 -22.43
N LEU A 63 -16.69 -5.11 -22.43
CA LEU A 63 -17.44 -4.64 -21.26
C LEU A 63 -18.39 -5.69 -20.66
N LYS A 64 -18.65 -6.79 -21.36
CA LYS A 64 -19.46 -7.91 -20.86
C LYS A 64 -18.67 -8.89 -20.00
N LYS A 65 -17.35 -8.83 -20.05
CA LYS A 65 -16.48 -9.67 -19.24
C LYS A 65 -16.11 -8.98 -17.94
N PRO A 66 -15.93 -9.74 -16.84
CA PRO A 66 -15.35 -9.18 -15.63
C PRO A 66 -13.92 -8.65 -15.91
N THR A 67 -13.48 -7.68 -15.12
CA THR A 67 -12.17 -7.04 -15.30
C THR A 67 -11.32 -7.23 -14.05
N ILE A 68 -10.08 -7.68 -14.25
CA ILE A 68 -9.06 -7.80 -13.22
C ILE A 68 -8.08 -6.63 -13.37
N LEU A 69 -7.88 -5.89 -12.31
CA LEU A 69 -6.82 -4.87 -12.21
C LEU A 69 -5.56 -5.50 -11.62
N LEU A 70 -4.44 -5.38 -12.32
CA LEU A 70 -3.10 -5.72 -11.83
C LEU A 70 -2.39 -4.40 -11.51
N ASN A 71 -2.24 -4.09 -10.24
CA ASN A 71 -1.66 -2.84 -9.76
C ASN A 71 -0.39 -3.09 -8.95
N SER A 72 0.59 -2.22 -9.06
CA SER A 72 1.70 -2.06 -8.13
C SER A 72 2.29 -0.67 -8.29
N HIS A 73 2.95 -0.14 -7.26
CA HIS A 73 3.48 1.22 -7.27
C HIS A 73 4.91 1.30 -7.80
N ILE A 74 5.25 2.43 -8.43
CA ILE A 74 6.58 2.72 -8.98
C ILE A 74 7.40 3.67 -8.11
N ASP A 75 6.76 4.32 -7.14
CA ASP A 75 7.44 5.21 -6.22
C ASP A 75 8.19 4.44 -5.13
N THR A 76 9.13 5.13 -4.51
CA THR A 76 9.92 4.64 -3.39
C THR A 76 9.97 5.67 -2.28
N VAL A 77 10.24 5.23 -1.06
CA VAL A 77 10.66 6.12 0.03
C VAL A 77 12.01 6.77 -0.30
N LYS A 78 12.38 7.81 0.46
CA LYS A 78 13.75 8.33 0.41
C LYS A 78 14.74 7.29 0.95
N PRO A 79 15.96 7.21 0.39
CA PRO A 79 17.00 6.33 0.92
C PRO A 79 17.22 6.59 2.42
N VAL A 80 17.17 5.53 3.22
CA VAL A 80 17.51 5.60 4.65
C VAL A 80 19.03 5.62 4.86
N ASN A 81 19.48 6.02 6.03
CA ASN A 81 20.90 5.93 6.38
C ASN A 81 21.37 4.47 6.44
N GLY A 82 22.61 4.23 6.07
CA GLY A 82 23.25 2.90 6.17
C GLY A 82 23.46 2.18 4.83
N TRP A 83 23.06 2.75 3.71
CA TRP A 83 23.44 2.25 2.40
C TRP A 83 24.97 2.31 2.24
N ARG A 84 25.58 1.19 1.85
CA ARG A 84 27.03 1.08 1.61
C ARG A 84 27.44 1.49 0.20
N LYS A 85 26.50 1.38 -0.73
CA LYS A 85 26.63 1.76 -2.13
C LYS A 85 25.42 2.60 -2.54
N ASP A 86 25.50 3.25 -3.68
CA ASP A 86 24.42 4.06 -4.22
C ASP A 86 23.13 3.22 -4.36
N PRO A 87 22.03 3.62 -3.71
CA PRO A 87 20.75 2.92 -3.76
C PRO A 87 20.12 2.84 -5.17
N PHE A 88 20.52 3.74 -6.07
CA PHE A 88 20.04 3.81 -7.45
C PHE A 88 20.98 3.10 -8.45
N THR A 89 21.98 2.39 -7.98
CA THR A 89 22.84 1.56 -8.82
C THR A 89 22.50 0.08 -8.61
N PRO A 90 21.78 -0.58 -9.54
CA PRO A 90 21.38 -1.98 -9.40
C PRO A 90 22.62 -2.88 -9.34
N ARG A 91 22.70 -3.71 -8.31
CA ARG A 91 23.83 -4.60 -8.08
C ARG A 91 23.38 -6.03 -7.88
N GLU A 92 23.84 -6.92 -8.73
CA GLU A 92 23.55 -8.33 -8.63
C GLU A 92 24.70 -9.07 -7.94
N GLU A 93 24.42 -9.68 -6.80
CA GLU A 93 25.38 -10.47 -6.02
C GLU A 93 24.69 -11.69 -5.39
N ASN A 94 25.24 -12.89 -5.60
CA ASN A 94 24.74 -14.15 -4.98
C ASN A 94 23.24 -14.39 -5.20
N GLY A 95 22.71 -14.12 -6.40
CA GLY A 95 21.31 -14.32 -6.75
C GLY A 95 20.37 -13.26 -6.16
N LYS A 96 20.91 -12.18 -5.59
CA LYS A 96 20.19 -11.00 -5.10
C LYS A 96 20.39 -9.83 -6.04
N LEU A 97 19.33 -9.07 -6.28
CA LEU A 97 19.40 -7.78 -6.93
C LEU A 97 19.15 -6.70 -5.88
N TYR A 98 20.19 -5.95 -5.56
CA TYR A 98 20.16 -4.83 -4.62
C TYR A 98 19.78 -3.53 -5.33
N GLY A 99 19.03 -2.68 -4.65
CA GLY A 99 18.65 -1.34 -5.06
C GLY A 99 17.39 -0.89 -4.34
N LEU A 100 17.22 0.41 -4.17
CA LEU A 100 16.02 0.98 -3.55
C LEU A 100 14.80 0.67 -4.42
N GLY A 101 13.71 0.23 -3.82
CA GLY A 101 12.50 -0.20 -4.51
C GLY A 101 12.60 -1.57 -5.21
N SER A 102 13.76 -2.27 -5.11
CA SER A 102 13.90 -3.60 -5.72
C SER A 102 12.93 -4.62 -5.16
N ASN A 103 12.59 -4.51 -3.86
CA ASN A 103 11.65 -5.36 -3.15
C ASN A 103 10.28 -4.69 -3.01
N ASP A 104 10.24 -3.38 -2.78
CA ASP A 104 9.04 -2.58 -2.47
C ASP A 104 8.89 -1.40 -3.46
N ALA A 105 8.05 -1.52 -4.54
CA ALA A 105 7.43 -2.76 -4.98
C ALA A 105 7.74 -3.05 -6.47
N SER A 106 8.90 -2.54 -6.99
CA SER A 106 9.21 -2.65 -8.43
C SER A 106 9.36 -4.12 -8.90
N ALA A 107 9.75 -5.06 -8.02
CA ALA A 107 9.70 -6.48 -8.37
C ALA A 107 8.28 -6.95 -8.73
N SER A 108 7.27 -6.44 -8.02
CA SER A 108 5.86 -6.69 -8.34
C SER A 108 5.43 -5.98 -9.62
N VAL A 109 5.84 -4.71 -9.82
CA VAL A 109 5.60 -3.94 -11.05
C VAL A 109 6.02 -4.74 -12.28
N VAL A 110 7.27 -5.21 -12.29
CA VAL A 110 7.82 -5.92 -13.46
C VAL A 110 7.23 -7.32 -13.63
N SER A 111 6.99 -8.04 -12.53
CA SER A 111 6.42 -9.39 -12.59
C SER A 111 4.99 -9.37 -13.11
N LEU A 112 4.14 -8.47 -12.60
CA LEU A 112 2.75 -8.28 -13.06
C LEU A 112 2.70 -7.80 -14.50
N LEU A 113 3.63 -6.92 -14.93
CA LEU A 113 3.69 -6.46 -16.32
C LEU A 113 4.00 -7.62 -17.28
N GLN A 114 5.01 -8.45 -16.97
CA GLN A 114 5.33 -9.59 -17.83
C GLN A 114 4.17 -10.58 -17.94
N VAL A 115 3.49 -10.84 -16.81
CA VAL A 115 2.29 -11.69 -16.78
C VAL A 115 1.15 -11.07 -17.59
N PHE A 116 0.90 -9.77 -17.45
CA PHE A 116 -0.09 -9.04 -18.25
C PHE A 116 0.19 -9.18 -19.73
N LEU A 117 1.41 -8.84 -20.18
CA LEU A 117 1.81 -8.93 -21.59
C LEU A 117 1.66 -10.36 -22.15
N GLN A 118 1.98 -11.37 -21.36
CA GLN A 118 1.85 -12.77 -21.75
C GLN A 118 0.39 -13.20 -21.87
N LEU A 119 -0.46 -12.85 -20.91
CA LEU A 119 -1.88 -13.22 -20.90
C LEU A 119 -2.68 -12.48 -22.00
N CYS A 120 -2.26 -11.27 -22.37
CA CYS A 120 -2.84 -10.53 -23.50
C CYS A 120 -2.64 -11.22 -24.86
N ARG A 121 -1.70 -12.16 -24.98
CA ARG A 121 -1.50 -12.96 -26.22
C ARG A 121 -2.50 -14.10 -26.38
N THR A 122 -3.29 -14.38 -25.33
CA THR A 122 -4.27 -15.47 -25.33
C THR A 122 -5.66 -14.96 -24.93
N SER A 123 -6.71 -15.60 -25.44
CA SER A 123 -8.07 -15.23 -25.05
C SER A 123 -8.37 -15.66 -23.62
N GLN A 124 -8.68 -14.70 -22.77
CA GLN A 124 -9.11 -14.93 -21.39
C GLN A 124 -10.63 -14.73 -21.25
N LYS A 125 -11.21 -15.29 -20.19
CA LYS A 125 -12.64 -15.12 -19.84
C LYS A 125 -12.92 -13.80 -19.13
N TYR A 126 -11.88 -12.98 -18.92
CA TYR A 126 -11.89 -11.67 -18.25
C TYR A 126 -11.05 -10.67 -19.04
N ASN A 127 -11.23 -9.40 -18.74
CA ASN A 127 -10.35 -8.33 -19.19
C ASN A 127 -9.20 -8.15 -18.18
N LEU A 128 -8.09 -7.62 -18.64
CA LEU A 128 -6.99 -7.18 -17.79
C LEU A 128 -6.77 -5.68 -17.94
N ILE A 129 -6.50 -5.03 -16.81
CA ILE A 129 -5.90 -3.71 -16.73
C ILE A 129 -4.60 -3.88 -15.98
N TYR A 130 -3.49 -3.41 -16.53
CA TYR A 130 -2.25 -3.21 -15.79
C TYR A 130 -2.15 -1.74 -15.41
N LEU A 131 -1.83 -1.44 -14.16
CA LEU A 131 -1.66 -0.08 -13.65
C LEU A 131 -0.42 -0.02 -12.76
N ALA A 132 0.54 0.78 -13.18
CA ALA A 132 1.67 1.21 -12.37
C ALA A 132 1.30 2.56 -11.72
N SER A 133 1.05 2.55 -10.42
CA SER A 133 0.66 3.72 -9.63
C SER A 133 1.85 4.49 -9.09
N CYS A 134 1.65 5.76 -8.76
CA CYS A 134 2.60 6.62 -8.07
C CYS A 134 2.07 7.05 -6.70
N GLU A 135 2.91 7.70 -5.89
CA GLU A 135 2.56 8.28 -4.58
C GLU A 135 1.96 7.30 -3.56
N GLU A 136 2.17 5.99 -3.70
CA GLU A 136 1.67 4.99 -2.76
C GLU A 136 2.27 5.20 -1.36
N GLU A 137 3.59 5.34 -1.26
CA GLU A 137 4.38 5.45 -0.03
C GLU A 137 4.03 6.68 0.84
N VAL A 138 3.35 7.65 0.24
CA VAL A 138 2.84 8.84 0.92
C VAL A 138 1.31 8.91 0.90
N SER A 139 0.65 7.87 0.42
CA SER A 139 -0.80 7.81 0.21
C SER A 139 -1.31 9.08 -0.47
N GLY A 140 -0.64 9.49 -1.55
CA GLY A 140 -0.87 10.76 -2.23
C GLY A 140 -2.20 10.78 -3.01
N LYS A 141 -2.75 11.97 -3.22
CA LYS A 141 -4.03 12.14 -3.94
C LYS A 141 -3.88 12.02 -5.46
N ASP A 142 -2.67 12.23 -5.97
CA ASP A 142 -2.38 12.11 -7.40
C ASP A 142 -1.96 10.69 -7.79
N GLY A 143 -1.88 9.76 -6.81
CA GLY A 143 -1.68 8.34 -6.99
C GLY A 143 -2.90 7.61 -7.59
N ILE A 144 -3.08 6.35 -7.23
CA ILE A 144 -4.12 5.47 -7.78
C ILE A 144 -5.53 6.06 -7.66
N GLU A 145 -5.84 6.74 -6.55
CA GLU A 145 -7.14 7.38 -6.30
C GLU A 145 -7.56 8.30 -7.46
N SER A 146 -6.60 8.98 -8.07
CA SER A 146 -6.84 9.87 -9.19
C SER A 146 -7.24 9.15 -10.48
N VAL A 147 -6.79 7.92 -10.66
CA VAL A 147 -6.95 7.13 -11.91
C VAL A 147 -8.21 6.29 -11.88
N LEU A 148 -8.54 5.66 -10.75
CA LEU A 148 -9.64 4.70 -10.63
C LEU A 148 -10.98 5.18 -11.23
N PRO A 149 -11.42 6.44 -11.05
CA PRO A 149 -12.68 6.92 -11.63
C PRO A 149 -12.72 6.96 -13.17
N GLY A 150 -11.55 6.96 -13.82
CA GLY A 150 -11.42 6.98 -15.28
C GLY A 150 -11.22 5.59 -15.92
N LEU A 151 -11.05 4.55 -15.11
CA LEU A 151 -10.90 3.18 -15.61
C LEU A 151 -12.27 2.53 -15.87
N PRO A 152 -12.32 1.53 -16.76
CA PRO A 152 -13.48 0.66 -16.87
C PRO A 152 -13.83 -0.01 -15.52
N PRO A 153 -15.09 -0.44 -15.29
CA PRO A 153 -15.48 -1.11 -14.06
C PRO A 153 -14.58 -2.31 -13.75
N VAL A 154 -14.01 -2.34 -12.54
CA VAL A 154 -13.13 -3.40 -12.04
C VAL A 154 -13.92 -4.37 -11.18
N SER A 155 -13.79 -5.68 -11.42
CA SER A 155 -14.44 -6.73 -10.65
C SER A 155 -13.65 -7.12 -9.40
N PHE A 156 -12.31 -7.21 -9.52
CA PHE A 156 -11.40 -7.29 -8.38
C PHE A 156 -9.99 -6.85 -8.80
N ALA A 157 -9.13 -6.57 -7.81
CA ALA A 157 -7.74 -6.19 -8.06
C ALA A 157 -6.75 -7.13 -7.38
N ILE A 158 -5.58 -7.25 -8.02
CA ILE A 158 -4.36 -7.78 -7.44
C ILE A 158 -3.42 -6.59 -7.24
N VAL A 159 -3.00 -6.37 -5.99
CA VAL A 159 -2.02 -5.34 -5.64
C VAL A 159 -0.70 -6.03 -5.34
N GLY A 160 0.30 -5.70 -6.14
CA GLY A 160 1.63 -6.29 -6.07
C GLY A 160 2.46 -5.64 -4.97
N GLU A 161 2.66 -6.38 -3.88
CA GLU A 161 3.39 -5.97 -2.69
C GLU A 161 4.22 -7.14 -2.14
N PRO A 162 5.29 -6.90 -1.34
CA PRO A 162 6.16 -7.98 -0.84
C PRO A 162 5.48 -8.85 0.23
N THR A 163 4.86 -9.95 -0.21
CA THR A 163 4.11 -10.90 0.65
C THR A 163 4.63 -12.34 0.58
N GLU A 164 5.80 -12.59 -0.01
CA GLU A 164 6.31 -13.95 -0.28
C GLU A 164 5.33 -14.79 -1.12
N MET A 165 4.59 -14.13 -2.00
CA MET A 165 3.50 -14.74 -2.81
C MET A 165 2.41 -15.37 -1.96
N GLN A 166 2.21 -14.95 -0.70
CA GLN A 166 1.05 -15.31 0.10
C GLN A 166 -0.06 -14.27 -0.09
N PRO A 167 -1.32 -14.68 -0.29
CA PRO A 167 -2.41 -13.73 -0.49
C PRO A 167 -2.82 -13.06 0.83
N ALA A 168 -2.56 -11.77 0.97
CA ALA A 168 -3.16 -10.98 2.04
C ALA A 168 -4.60 -10.63 1.62
N ILE A 169 -5.56 -11.28 2.26
CA ILE A 169 -6.99 -11.17 1.94
C ILE A 169 -7.71 -10.09 2.73
N ALA A 170 -7.02 -9.45 3.65
CA ALA A 170 -7.43 -8.25 4.36
C ALA A 170 -6.20 -7.43 4.73
N GLU A 171 -6.33 -6.10 4.83
CA GLU A 171 -5.28 -5.23 5.37
C GLU A 171 -5.87 -4.16 6.29
N LYS A 172 -5.05 -3.70 7.26
CA LYS A 172 -5.48 -2.63 8.17
C LYS A 172 -5.54 -1.30 7.45
N GLY A 173 -6.63 -0.54 7.71
CA GLY A 173 -6.71 0.86 7.32
C GLY A 173 -5.90 1.78 8.23
N LEU A 174 -5.88 3.05 7.88
CA LEU A 174 -5.17 4.10 8.61
C LEU A 174 -6.05 5.35 8.75
N MET A 175 -6.20 5.81 9.99
CA MET A 175 -6.69 7.15 10.30
C MET A 175 -5.76 7.82 11.30
N VAL A 176 -5.38 9.07 11.04
CA VAL A 176 -4.57 9.86 11.96
C VAL A 176 -5.42 10.99 12.53
N LEU A 177 -5.43 11.11 13.85
CA LEU A 177 -6.12 12.21 14.54
C LEU A 177 -5.13 13.22 15.08
N ASP A 178 -5.42 14.50 14.84
CA ASP A 178 -4.85 15.63 15.60
C ASP A 178 -5.81 16.00 16.71
N VAL A 179 -5.37 15.90 17.95
CA VAL A 179 -6.19 16.17 19.14
C VAL A 179 -5.60 17.35 19.92
N THR A 180 -6.44 18.28 20.34
CA THR A 180 -6.00 19.50 21.03
C THR A 180 -6.89 19.79 22.24
N ALA A 181 -6.26 20.06 23.37
CA ALA A 181 -6.88 20.69 24.53
C ALA A 181 -6.45 22.16 24.65
N THR A 182 -7.39 23.02 24.96
CA THR A 182 -7.17 24.43 25.24
C THR A 182 -7.41 24.71 26.72
N GLY A 183 -6.48 25.39 27.32
CA GLY A 183 -6.52 25.84 28.72
C GLY A 183 -6.38 27.36 28.81
N LYS A 184 -5.75 27.82 29.89
CA LYS A 184 -5.45 29.24 30.14
C LYS A 184 -4.08 29.35 30.75
N ALA A 185 -3.21 30.19 30.18
CA ALA A 185 -1.90 30.45 30.74
C ALA A 185 -1.99 31.15 32.11
N GLY A 186 -1.04 30.86 32.97
CA GLY A 186 -0.92 31.46 34.30
C GLY A 186 0.43 31.18 34.92
N HIS A 187 0.74 31.83 36.04
CA HIS A 187 1.97 31.56 36.75
C HIS A 187 1.85 30.28 37.58
N ALA A 188 2.76 29.32 37.38
CA ALA A 188 2.70 27.98 38.02
C ALA A 188 2.71 28.00 39.56
N ALA A 189 3.26 29.06 40.19
CA ALA A 189 3.25 29.25 41.64
C ALA A 189 1.95 29.85 42.20
N ARG A 190 0.96 30.16 41.31
CA ARG A 190 -0.32 30.74 41.71
C ARG A 190 -1.45 29.85 41.29
N ASN A 191 -2.57 29.89 42.01
CA ASN A 191 -3.79 29.16 41.59
C ASN A 191 -4.53 29.89 40.44
N GLU A 192 -3.79 30.29 39.41
CA GLU A 192 -4.25 30.99 38.22
C GLU A 192 -3.97 30.10 36.97
N GLY A 193 -4.87 30.15 35.99
CA GLY A 193 -4.71 29.37 34.80
C GLY A 193 -5.51 28.07 34.80
N ASP A 194 -5.47 27.38 33.66
CA ASP A 194 -6.15 26.12 33.40
C ASP A 194 -5.21 25.25 32.56
N ASN A 195 -4.69 24.17 33.14
CA ASN A 195 -3.58 23.43 32.59
C ASN A 195 -4.04 22.47 31.49
N ALA A 196 -3.70 22.80 30.23
CA ALA A 196 -4.04 22.00 29.09
C ALA A 196 -3.41 20.58 29.10
N ILE A 197 -2.25 20.39 29.81
CA ILE A 197 -1.66 19.05 29.97
C ILE A 197 -2.59 18.16 30.80
N TYR A 198 -3.16 18.67 31.87
CA TYR A 198 -4.04 17.85 32.71
C TYR A 198 -5.33 17.46 32.02
N LYS A 199 -5.83 18.31 31.13
CA LYS A 199 -7.03 18.03 30.33
C LYS A 199 -6.88 16.85 29.37
N VAL A 200 -5.68 16.59 28.85
CA VAL A 200 -5.48 15.49 27.87
C VAL A 200 -5.23 14.14 28.54
N LEU A 201 -4.95 14.08 29.85
CA LEU A 201 -4.55 12.84 30.51
C LEU A 201 -5.63 11.76 30.44
N ASP A 202 -6.89 12.12 30.72
CA ASP A 202 -8.02 11.19 30.66
C ASP A 202 -8.27 10.69 29.23
N ASP A 203 -8.20 11.58 28.24
CA ASP A 203 -8.37 11.21 26.84
C ASP A 203 -7.23 10.29 26.36
N ILE A 204 -5.97 10.57 26.76
CA ILE A 204 -4.82 9.71 26.45
C ILE A 204 -4.98 8.33 27.09
N ALA A 205 -5.43 8.29 28.37
CA ALA A 205 -5.73 7.04 29.05
C ALA A 205 -6.83 6.26 28.34
N TRP A 206 -7.88 6.95 27.90
CA TRP A 206 -8.94 6.35 27.09
C TRP A 206 -8.40 5.75 25.78
N PHE A 207 -7.61 6.47 24.99
CA PHE A 207 -7.01 5.93 23.76
C PHE A 207 -6.14 4.69 24.01
N ARG A 208 -5.46 4.62 25.14
CA ARG A 208 -4.64 3.46 25.53
C ARG A 208 -5.49 2.24 25.87
N ASP A 209 -6.59 2.45 26.60
CA ASP A 209 -7.31 1.39 27.32
C ASP A 209 -8.58 0.93 26.59
N TYR A 210 -9.19 1.79 25.76
CA TYR A 210 -10.44 1.46 25.05
C TYR A 210 -10.24 0.35 24.03
N ARG A 211 -11.22 -0.53 23.95
CA ARG A 211 -11.27 -1.61 22.96
C ARG A 211 -12.60 -1.56 22.24
N PHE A 212 -12.55 -1.50 20.90
CA PHE A 212 -13.73 -1.60 20.06
C PHE A 212 -14.32 -3.00 20.12
N GLU A 213 -15.63 -3.11 20.04
CA GLU A 213 -16.38 -4.37 20.23
C GLU A 213 -16.07 -5.42 19.14
N LYS A 214 -15.99 -4.99 17.87
CA LYS A 214 -15.76 -5.92 16.76
C LYS A 214 -14.27 -6.16 16.57
N GLU A 215 -13.86 -7.41 16.73
CA GLU A 215 -12.50 -7.88 16.50
C GLU A 215 -12.45 -8.77 15.27
N SER A 216 -11.56 -8.46 14.33
CA SER A 216 -11.39 -9.22 13.11
C SER A 216 -10.63 -10.53 13.38
N PRO A 217 -11.10 -11.66 12.84
CA PRO A 217 -10.35 -12.91 12.93
C PRO A 217 -9.02 -12.89 12.14
N LEU A 218 -8.89 -12.00 11.14
CA LEU A 218 -7.71 -11.87 10.30
C LEU A 218 -6.77 -10.74 10.77
N LEU A 219 -7.33 -9.58 11.14
CA LEU A 219 -6.58 -8.37 11.45
C LEU A 219 -6.51 -8.07 12.95
N GLY A 220 -7.28 -8.80 13.77
CA GLY A 220 -7.41 -8.54 15.20
C GLY A 220 -8.16 -7.25 15.51
N PRO A 221 -7.99 -6.69 16.72
CA PRO A 221 -8.68 -5.48 17.14
C PRO A 221 -8.22 -4.24 16.39
N VAL A 222 -9.06 -3.20 16.39
CA VAL A 222 -8.65 -1.84 16.06
C VAL A 222 -7.56 -1.40 17.04
N LYS A 223 -6.46 -0.87 16.51
CA LYS A 223 -5.33 -0.40 17.32
C LYS A 223 -5.27 1.12 17.31
N MET A 224 -5.21 1.73 18.49
CA MET A 224 -4.96 3.15 18.67
C MET A 224 -3.65 3.37 19.40
N SER A 225 -2.85 4.33 18.95
CA SER A 225 -1.56 4.65 19.57
C SER A 225 -1.33 6.15 19.57
N VAL A 226 -1.15 6.74 20.74
CA VAL A 226 -0.67 8.13 20.84
C VAL A 226 0.82 8.14 20.50
N THR A 227 1.20 8.87 19.46
CA THR A 227 2.56 8.81 18.89
C THR A 227 3.35 10.11 19.04
N VAL A 228 2.66 11.23 19.23
CA VAL A 228 3.27 12.55 19.42
C VAL A 228 2.48 13.30 20.49
N ILE A 229 3.18 14.03 21.37
CA ILE A 229 2.58 14.97 22.30
C ILE A 229 3.44 16.22 22.42
N ASN A 230 2.81 17.40 22.39
CA ASN A 230 3.47 18.69 22.54
C ASN A 230 2.69 19.60 23.48
N ALA A 231 3.38 20.16 24.49
CA ALA A 231 2.80 21.13 25.42
C ALA A 231 3.88 21.91 26.15
N GLY A 232 3.53 23.13 26.58
CA GLY A 232 4.36 23.99 27.45
C GLY A 232 5.57 24.60 26.74
N THR A 233 6.11 25.66 27.34
CA THR A 233 7.29 26.38 26.81
C THR A 233 8.31 26.70 27.90
N GLN A 234 7.84 26.87 29.14
CA GLN A 234 8.69 27.22 30.31
C GLN A 234 8.16 26.54 31.58
N HIS A 235 9.05 26.22 32.49
CA HIS A 235 8.72 25.48 33.73
C HIS A 235 7.79 26.25 34.70
N ASN A 236 7.73 27.57 34.62
CA ASN A 236 6.96 28.44 35.51
C ASN A 236 5.67 29.00 34.89
N VAL A 237 5.27 28.49 33.69
CA VAL A 237 4.06 28.89 32.96
C VAL A 237 3.12 27.69 32.83
N ILE A 238 1.86 27.85 33.27
CA ILE A 238 0.80 26.88 33.03
C ILE A 238 0.53 26.82 31.56
N PRO A 239 0.61 25.65 30.87
CA PRO A 239 0.34 25.52 29.44
C PRO A 239 -1.13 25.79 29.10
N ASP A 240 -1.37 26.70 28.17
CA ASP A 240 -2.68 27.02 27.63
C ASP A 240 -3.09 26.15 26.43
N LYS A 241 -2.15 25.35 25.92
CA LYS A 241 -2.40 24.40 24.82
C LYS A 241 -1.60 23.11 25.03
N CYS A 242 -2.27 21.99 24.80
CA CYS A 242 -1.62 20.68 24.62
C CYS A 242 -2.19 20.02 23.38
N SER A 243 -1.34 19.48 22.52
CA SER A 243 -1.75 18.74 21.33
C SER A 243 -1.07 17.39 21.29
N PHE A 244 -1.78 16.37 20.79
CA PHE A 244 -1.22 15.05 20.57
C PHE A 244 -1.77 14.42 19.29
N VAL A 245 -1.04 13.44 18.76
CA VAL A 245 -1.39 12.72 17.53
C VAL A 245 -1.70 11.27 17.88
N VAL A 246 -2.77 10.74 17.29
CA VAL A 246 -3.16 9.33 17.42
C VAL A 246 -3.11 8.64 16.08
N ASP A 247 -2.31 7.58 15.95
CA ASP A 247 -2.31 6.63 14.84
C ASP A 247 -3.38 5.57 15.14
N ILE A 248 -4.34 5.39 14.22
CA ILE A 248 -5.43 4.43 14.34
C ILE A 248 -5.37 3.46 13.17
N ARG A 249 -5.27 2.17 13.49
CA ARG A 249 -5.27 1.07 12.52
C ARG A 249 -6.61 0.36 12.60
N SER A 250 -7.49 0.67 11.64
CA SER A 250 -8.82 0.05 11.52
C SER A 250 -8.73 -1.39 11.01
N ASN A 251 -9.78 -2.16 11.24
CA ASN A 251 -9.99 -3.46 10.60
C ASN A 251 -11.21 -3.38 9.66
N GLU A 252 -11.47 -4.44 8.91
CA GLU A 252 -12.52 -4.50 7.88
C GLU A 252 -13.95 -4.45 8.41
N LEU A 253 -14.13 -4.46 9.74
CA LEU A 253 -15.43 -4.43 10.40
C LEU A 253 -15.90 -3.01 10.74
N TYR A 254 -15.04 -2.00 10.48
CA TYR A 254 -15.32 -0.58 10.75
C TYR A 254 -14.78 0.29 9.63
N SER A 255 -15.55 1.27 9.19
CA SER A 255 -15.01 2.41 8.45
C SER A 255 -14.28 3.39 9.38
N ASN A 256 -13.39 4.19 8.82
CA ASN A 256 -12.68 5.23 9.58
C ASN A 256 -13.67 6.28 10.12
N GLU A 257 -14.75 6.60 9.38
CA GLU A 257 -15.81 7.49 9.84
C GLU A 257 -16.55 6.94 11.06
N GLU A 258 -16.92 5.64 11.06
CA GLU A 258 -17.56 4.99 12.21
C GLU A 258 -16.67 5.03 13.45
N LEU A 259 -15.39 4.74 13.29
CA LEU A 259 -14.42 4.82 14.38
C LEU A 259 -14.32 6.24 14.95
N PHE A 260 -14.25 7.25 14.07
CA PHE A 260 -14.17 8.64 14.50
C PHE A 260 -15.43 9.09 15.25
N VAL A 261 -16.60 8.73 14.76
CA VAL A 261 -17.88 9.04 15.43
C VAL A 261 -17.92 8.40 16.83
N GLU A 262 -17.44 7.17 16.98
CA GLU A 262 -17.40 6.50 18.29
C GLU A 262 -16.39 7.19 19.22
N ILE A 263 -15.18 7.48 18.73
CA ILE A 263 -14.13 8.17 19.51
C ILE A 263 -14.64 9.51 20.06
N LYS A 264 -15.33 10.30 19.23
CA LYS A 264 -15.88 11.62 19.64
C LYS A 264 -16.89 11.56 20.77
N LYS A 265 -17.51 10.42 21.06
CA LYS A 265 -18.43 10.26 22.20
C LYS A 265 -17.71 10.15 23.54
N HIS A 266 -16.42 9.78 23.53
CA HIS A 266 -15.67 9.40 24.72
C HIS A 266 -14.59 10.39 25.14
N ILE A 267 -14.13 11.24 24.22
CA ILE A 267 -13.08 12.20 24.48
C ILE A 267 -13.65 13.61 24.69
N SER A 268 -12.99 14.38 25.54
CA SER A 268 -13.37 15.76 25.87
C SER A 268 -12.64 16.80 25.02
N CYS A 269 -11.45 16.46 24.50
CA CYS A 269 -10.61 17.32 23.68
C CYS A 269 -11.16 17.47 22.25
N ASP A 270 -10.77 18.56 21.59
CA ASP A 270 -11.10 18.73 20.17
C ASP A 270 -10.23 17.82 19.31
N ALA A 271 -10.87 16.91 18.58
CA ALA A 271 -10.20 15.96 17.69
C ALA A 271 -10.62 16.18 16.24
N LYS A 272 -9.64 16.13 15.34
CA LYS A 272 -9.81 16.25 13.90
C LYS A 272 -9.08 15.12 13.18
N ALA A 273 -9.79 14.38 12.37
CA ALA A 273 -9.17 13.40 11.48
C ALA A 273 -8.50 14.12 10.30
N ARG A 274 -7.26 13.72 9.98
CA ARG A 274 -6.56 14.23 8.79
C ARG A 274 -7.23 13.74 7.52
N SER A 275 -7.73 12.50 7.52
CA SER A 275 -8.45 11.87 6.41
C SER A 275 -9.20 10.64 6.90
N TYR A 276 -10.30 10.28 6.22
CA TYR A 276 -11.04 9.03 6.41
C TYR A 276 -10.84 8.04 5.27
N ARG A 277 -10.20 8.42 4.17
CA ARG A 277 -10.19 7.69 2.89
C ARG A 277 -9.44 6.37 2.89
N LEU A 278 -8.49 6.17 3.83
CA LEU A 278 -7.65 4.98 3.90
C LEU A 278 -8.31 3.90 4.77
N ASN A 279 -9.39 3.33 4.26
CA ASN A 279 -10.11 2.28 4.97
C ASN A 279 -9.39 0.93 4.89
N SER A 280 -9.74 0.01 5.78
CA SER A 280 -9.35 -1.38 5.68
C SER A 280 -9.93 -2.00 4.40
N SER A 281 -9.19 -2.89 3.75
CA SER A 281 -9.62 -3.64 2.57
C SER A 281 -9.82 -5.11 2.89
N GLN A 282 -10.63 -5.81 2.07
CA GLN A 282 -10.81 -7.25 2.17
C GLN A 282 -11.28 -7.88 0.87
N ILE A 283 -11.08 -9.20 0.76
CA ILE A 283 -11.68 -10.08 -0.24
C ILE A 283 -12.18 -11.35 0.45
N ASP A 284 -13.32 -11.89 -0.01
CA ASP A 284 -13.87 -13.13 0.55
C ASP A 284 -12.88 -14.29 0.32
N GLU A 285 -12.63 -15.08 1.36
CA GLU A 285 -11.84 -16.32 1.26
C GLU A 285 -12.37 -17.27 0.17
N LYS A 286 -13.69 -17.27 -0.07
CA LYS A 286 -14.32 -18.09 -1.12
C LYS A 286 -14.14 -17.54 -2.52
N HIS A 287 -13.55 -16.36 -2.68
CA HIS A 287 -13.31 -15.80 -4.00
C HIS A 287 -12.47 -16.76 -4.86
N PRO A 288 -12.80 -16.98 -6.15
CA PRO A 288 -12.12 -17.98 -6.99
C PRO A 288 -10.61 -17.83 -7.03
N PHE A 289 -10.09 -16.60 -7.04
CA PHE A 289 -8.66 -16.32 -6.98
C PHE A 289 -8.03 -16.84 -5.68
N VAL A 290 -8.63 -16.54 -4.53
CA VAL A 290 -8.14 -16.98 -3.22
C VAL A 290 -8.16 -18.50 -3.12
N GLN A 291 -9.26 -19.13 -3.53
CA GLN A 291 -9.37 -20.59 -3.56
C GLN A 291 -8.35 -21.24 -4.48
N LYS A 292 -8.01 -20.60 -5.62
CA LYS A 292 -6.96 -21.10 -6.50
C LYS A 292 -5.58 -20.95 -5.86
N ALA A 293 -5.31 -19.85 -5.15
CA ALA A 293 -4.07 -19.66 -4.39
C ALA A 293 -3.91 -20.73 -3.30
N VAL A 294 -4.96 -21.03 -2.54
CA VAL A 294 -4.95 -22.09 -1.52
C VAL A 294 -4.65 -23.47 -2.14
N LYS A 295 -5.25 -23.79 -3.29
CA LYS A 295 -4.95 -25.04 -4.04
C LYS A 295 -3.50 -25.12 -4.50
N LEU A 296 -2.83 -24.00 -4.72
CA LEU A 296 -1.40 -23.91 -5.04
C LEU A 296 -0.51 -23.88 -3.78
N GLY A 297 -1.08 -24.16 -2.60
CA GLY A 297 -0.35 -24.22 -1.33
C GLY A 297 -0.04 -22.84 -0.73
N ARG A 298 -0.70 -21.76 -1.20
CA ARG A 298 -0.56 -20.44 -0.60
C ARG A 298 -1.49 -20.30 0.61
N VAL A 299 -1.02 -19.56 1.62
CA VAL A 299 -1.74 -19.40 2.89
C VAL A 299 -2.30 -17.97 2.98
N PRO A 300 -3.63 -17.80 2.95
CA PRO A 300 -4.25 -16.49 3.14
C PRO A 300 -3.94 -15.91 4.53
N PHE A 301 -3.75 -14.60 4.61
CA PHE A 301 -3.48 -13.92 5.88
C PHE A 301 -4.02 -12.49 5.90
N GLY A 302 -4.06 -11.86 7.09
CA GLY A 302 -4.35 -10.44 7.29
C GLY A 302 -3.06 -9.63 7.38
N SER A 303 -2.91 -8.59 6.54
CA SER A 303 -1.74 -7.71 6.52
C SER A 303 -1.87 -6.55 7.52
N PRO A 304 -0.86 -6.28 8.35
CA PRO A 304 -0.86 -5.12 9.23
C PRO A 304 -0.51 -3.81 8.51
N THR A 305 0.00 -3.87 7.28
CA THR A 305 0.45 -2.72 6.49
C THR A 305 -0.60 -2.32 5.47
N LEU A 306 -0.68 -1.02 5.19
CA LEU A 306 -1.55 -0.41 4.20
C LEU A 306 -0.92 -0.52 2.81
N SER A 307 -1.75 -0.48 1.77
CA SER A 307 -1.34 -0.37 0.37
C SER A 307 -2.41 0.40 -0.44
N ASP A 308 -2.23 0.49 -1.74
CA ASP A 308 -3.21 1.06 -2.68
C ASP A 308 -4.62 0.43 -2.56
N GLN A 309 -4.73 -0.78 -1.96
CA GLN A 309 -6.03 -1.43 -1.69
C GLN A 309 -6.97 -0.56 -0.85
N ALA A 310 -6.42 0.25 0.07
CA ALA A 310 -7.22 1.13 0.93
C ALA A 310 -8.06 2.16 0.16
N LEU A 311 -7.71 2.42 -1.09
CA LEU A 311 -8.35 3.37 -1.98
C LEU A 311 -9.28 2.72 -3.01
N MET A 312 -9.42 1.38 -2.97
CA MET A 312 -10.26 0.60 -3.87
C MET A 312 -11.60 0.30 -3.22
N SER A 313 -12.70 0.57 -3.93
CA SER A 313 -14.07 0.28 -3.48
C SER A 313 -14.58 -1.10 -3.90
N PHE A 314 -13.74 -1.90 -4.55
CA PHE A 314 -14.03 -3.25 -5.03
C PHE A 314 -13.10 -4.27 -4.35
N PRO A 315 -13.43 -5.57 -4.36
CA PRO A 315 -12.59 -6.59 -3.76
C PRO A 315 -11.16 -6.55 -4.26
N SER A 316 -10.19 -6.69 -3.37
CA SER A 316 -8.77 -6.68 -3.72
C SER A 316 -7.97 -7.62 -2.84
N VAL A 317 -6.87 -8.15 -3.38
CA VAL A 317 -5.92 -9.01 -2.70
C VAL A 317 -4.51 -8.47 -2.89
N LYS A 318 -3.74 -8.44 -1.82
CA LYS A 318 -2.33 -8.06 -1.87
C LYS A 318 -1.47 -9.31 -1.97
N ILE A 319 -0.66 -9.41 -3.03
CA ILE A 319 0.22 -10.57 -3.24
C ILE A 319 1.38 -10.17 -4.17
N GLY A 320 2.61 -10.56 -3.84
CA GLY A 320 3.77 -10.32 -4.70
C GLY A 320 5.06 -10.92 -4.16
N PRO A 321 6.13 -10.88 -4.97
CA PRO A 321 7.46 -11.35 -4.59
C PRO A 321 8.08 -10.49 -3.50
N GLY A 322 9.05 -11.05 -2.80
CA GLY A 322 9.80 -10.34 -1.77
C GLY A 322 9.18 -10.43 -0.38
N ARG A 323 9.81 -9.76 0.56
CA ARG A 323 9.45 -9.78 1.98
C ARG A 323 9.26 -8.39 2.53
N SER A 324 8.16 -8.12 3.21
CA SER A 324 7.90 -6.83 3.86
C SER A 324 8.99 -6.40 4.85
N SER A 325 9.72 -7.35 5.45
CA SER A 325 10.84 -7.03 6.36
C SER A 325 12.08 -6.43 5.66
N ARG A 326 12.12 -6.43 4.33
CA ARG A 326 13.19 -5.78 3.54
C ARG A 326 12.83 -4.37 3.09
N SER A 327 11.54 -4.01 3.17
CA SER A 327 11.04 -2.68 2.80
C SER A 327 11.58 -1.61 3.74
N HIS A 328 11.87 -0.43 3.21
CA HIS A 328 12.34 0.75 3.95
C HIS A 328 13.65 0.51 4.74
N THR A 329 14.49 -0.43 4.29
CA THR A 329 15.79 -0.72 4.92
C THR A 329 16.95 -0.38 3.99
N ALA A 330 18.12 -0.10 4.57
CA ALA A 330 19.35 0.01 3.80
C ALA A 330 19.73 -1.36 3.20
N GLU A 331 20.35 -1.35 2.01
CA GLU A 331 20.72 -2.56 1.27
C GLU A 331 19.50 -3.44 0.92
N GLU A 332 18.36 -2.78 0.65
CA GLU A 332 17.17 -3.45 0.13
C GLU A 332 17.49 -4.32 -1.09
N TYR A 333 16.89 -5.50 -1.14
CA TYR A 333 17.11 -6.46 -2.24
C TYR A 333 15.92 -7.37 -2.49
N ILE A 334 15.83 -7.89 -3.70
CA ILE A 334 14.99 -9.01 -4.09
C ILE A 334 15.86 -10.20 -4.50
N MET A 335 15.43 -11.44 -4.22
CA MET A 335 16.07 -12.63 -4.81
C MET A 335 15.58 -12.78 -6.25
N LEU A 336 16.48 -13.05 -7.19
CA LEU A 336 16.10 -13.28 -8.59
C LEU A 336 15.11 -14.46 -8.71
N LYS A 337 15.28 -15.47 -7.86
CA LYS A 337 14.38 -16.63 -7.78
C LYS A 337 12.97 -16.25 -7.32
N GLU A 338 12.82 -15.22 -6.46
CA GLU A 338 11.49 -14.74 -6.02
C GLU A 338 10.70 -14.12 -7.19
N ILE A 339 11.40 -13.46 -8.14
CA ILE A 339 10.77 -12.92 -9.37
C ILE A 339 10.33 -14.08 -10.27
N GLU A 340 11.18 -15.09 -10.49
CA GLU A 340 10.85 -16.28 -11.27
C GLU A 340 9.64 -17.02 -10.72
N GLU A 341 9.64 -17.27 -9.42
CA GLU A 341 8.51 -17.90 -8.71
C GLU A 341 7.24 -17.07 -8.83
N ALA A 342 7.33 -15.73 -8.69
CA ALA A 342 6.17 -14.85 -8.80
C ALA A 342 5.55 -14.89 -10.19
N VAL A 343 6.35 -14.79 -11.24
CA VAL A 343 5.86 -14.89 -12.64
C VAL A 343 5.13 -16.22 -12.85
N GLY A 344 5.71 -17.33 -12.38
CA GLY A 344 5.09 -18.65 -12.48
C GLY A 344 3.76 -18.73 -11.73
N ILE A 345 3.74 -18.28 -10.46
CA ILE A 345 2.56 -18.33 -9.61
C ILE A 345 1.44 -17.42 -10.16
N TYR A 346 1.76 -16.20 -10.60
CA TYR A 346 0.76 -15.32 -11.19
C TYR A 346 0.14 -15.91 -12.46
N LEU A 347 0.93 -16.53 -13.32
CA LEU A 347 0.41 -17.23 -14.49
C LEU A 347 -0.51 -18.39 -14.10
N GLU A 348 -0.10 -19.21 -13.11
CA GLU A 348 -0.95 -20.28 -12.63
C GLU A 348 -2.25 -19.76 -12.01
N LEU A 349 -2.21 -18.66 -11.27
CA LEU A 349 -3.39 -18.06 -10.64
C LEU A 349 -4.35 -17.45 -11.65
N LEU A 350 -3.84 -16.80 -12.69
CA LEU A 350 -4.63 -16.01 -13.62
C LEU A 350 -5.07 -16.77 -14.85
N ASP A 351 -4.20 -17.60 -15.46
CA ASP A 351 -4.55 -18.27 -16.70
C ASP A 351 -5.80 -19.14 -16.56
N GLY A 352 -6.83 -18.81 -17.35
CA GLY A 352 -8.12 -19.48 -17.33
C GLY A 352 -8.94 -19.32 -16.05
N LEU A 353 -8.64 -18.30 -15.23
CA LEU A 353 -9.44 -18.00 -14.04
C LEU A 353 -10.89 -17.65 -14.44
N LEU A 354 -11.85 -18.15 -13.66
CA LEU A 354 -13.27 -17.81 -13.77
C LEU A 354 -13.67 -17.04 -12.52
N ILE A 355 -14.15 -15.82 -12.70
CA ILE A 355 -14.61 -14.91 -11.64
C ILE A 355 -16.02 -14.42 -11.90
#